data_a3b0e200dedf10528c39d4a6fc409083
#
_entry.id   a3b0e200dedf10528c39d4a6fc409083
#
_cell.length_a   1.000
_cell.length_b   1.000
_cell.length_c   1.000
_cell.angle_alpha   90.00
_cell.angle_beta   90.00
_cell.angle_gamma   90.00
#
_symmetry.space_group_name_H-M   'P 1'
#
loop_
_entity.id
_entity.type
_entity.pdbx_description
1 polymer ?
#
loop_
_entity_poly.entity_id
_entity_poly.type
_entity_poly.pdbx_seq_one_letter_code
_entity_poly.pdbx_strand_id
1 'polypeptide(L)'
;MKNDIDSLLDSMFRGGRLHFKSSVPPDEKAEQTPVLSQAEAHTQDAQKALDAVENAGDSLSASLRESIDRLTQEARADMADLERHLRQDGIDTTARSHNAGAPVDLEMAFQVARQEAGALVLGQEEFLDSLLIAFKRPFVAGSKDDTPLCKAVVFGPRGTGRHSALRCVTASLGRQGILKSPKTALLDLSRYGAAGSEKLFIQDFYAALKSGAAALVLENWEKCHTAVLSMVAALFREGAIPLPSRYAEQKGMLVEIGTALVPGAVSSLSAGGKYLFLVTDRPASKLVDTFGAPFLAALDDQCQTKPFTRQALEEIARRELEDLVERCGKQLQITLAFEEEAVRALADSFTLEQGAYALKSGVDRLYRALSEEKLQKSLAPVEGKLFVEQGALRAEYTQAGITVKVGEKDPSSAREAAVAAVKEELAQIVGLQPVKDYILSLEDNFKIQQLRRERGLKADSPSMHMIFTGNPGTGKTTVARIVSRYLKAIGVLAGGQLVEVTRGDLVGQYVGHTAPLTQKAIQSALGGVLFIDEAYSLYRGKDDSFGLEAIDTLVKG
;
A
#
# COMPACT_ATOMS: atom_id res chain seq x y z
N MET A 1 15.61 25.12 47.41
CA MET A 1 16.02 25.07 45.97
C MET A 1 17.35 24.34 45.72
N LYS A 2 18.39 24.42 46.57
CA LYS A 2 19.63 23.67 46.35
C LYS A 2 19.48 22.15 46.57
N ASN A 3 18.61 21.71 47.50
CA ASN A 3 18.39 20.31 47.80
C ASN A 3 17.51 19.56 46.79
N ASP A 4 16.75 20.29 45.96
CA ASP A 4 15.82 19.64 45.00
C ASP A 4 16.57 19.28 43.69
N ILE A 5 17.60 20.05 43.32
CA ILE A 5 18.39 19.78 42.11
C ILE A 5 19.33 18.59 42.33
N ASP A 6 19.97 18.50 43.51
CA ASP A 6 20.83 17.37 43.87
C ASP A 6 20.02 16.06 43.99
N SER A 7 18.76 16.13 44.50
CA SER A 7 17.86 15.01 44.54
C SER A 7 17.41 14.52 43.13
N LEU A 8 17.22 15.45 42.19
CA LEU A 8 16.83 15.16 40.82
C LEU A 8 17.99 14.55 40.02
N LEU A 9 19.21 15.10 40.20
CA LEU A 9 20.41 14.54 39.62
C LEU A 9 20.71 13.12 40.16
N ASP A 10 20.60 12.93 41.49
CA ASP A 10 20.81 11.62 42.11
C ASP A 10 19.76 10.57 41.69
N SER A 11 18.53 10.99 41.37
CA SER A 11 17.47 10.11 40.84
C SER A 11 17.70 9.72 39.36
N MET A 12 18.31 10.63 38.57
CA MET A 12 18.63 10.38 37.16
C MET A 12 19.85 9.46 36.98
N PHE A 13 20.80 9.49 37.93
CA PHE A 13 22.08 8.77 37.79
C PHE A 13 22.26 7.57 38.74
N ARG A 14 21.32 7.24 39.64
CA ARG A 14 21.32 6.01 40.45
C ARG A 14 20.90 4.74 39.71
N GLY A 15 20.69 4.79 38.41
CA GLY A 15 20.42 3.63 37.54
C GLY A 15 21.70 2.90 37.12
N GLY A 16 22.28 2.15 38.05
CA GLY A 16 23.07 0.96 37.81
C GLY A 16 24.29 1.06 36.89
N ARG A 17 25.49 0.87 37.45
CA ARG A 17 26.67 0.38 36.71
C ARG A 17 26.26 -0.90 35.95
N LEU A 18 26.23 -0.83 34.64
CA LEU A 18 26.06 -2.00 33.78
C LEU A 18 27.34 -2.83 33.79
N HIS A 19 27.39 -3.86 34.64
CA HIS A 19 28.38 -4.92 34.53
C HIS A 19 27.91 -5.92 33.47
N PHE A 20 28.48 -5.84 32.27
CA PHE A 20 28.33 -6.86 31.25
C PHE A 20 29.19 -8.07 31.59
N LYS A 21 28.60 -9.17 32.05
CA LYS A 21 29.20 -10.50 32.02
C LYS A 21 28.86 -11.12 30.66
N SER A 22 29.87 -11.29 29.82
CA SER A 22 29.75 -12.03 28.56
C SER A 22 29.53 -13.50 28.83
N SER A 23 28.33 -14.00 28.65
CA SER A 23 28.04 -15.42 28.46
C SER A 23 26.81 -15.52 27.55
N VAL A 24 27.03 -15.44 26.23
CA VAL A 24 26.02 -15.76 25.22
C VAL A 24 26.52 -16.97 24.44
N PRO A 25 25.72 -18.03 24.32
CA PRO A 25 26.05 -19.19 23.46
C PRO A 25 26.02 -18.77 21.97
N PRO A 26 26.73 -19.48 21.06
CA PRO A 26 27.02 -18.95 19.72
C PRO A 26 25.91 -19.05 18.65
N ASP A 27 24.64 -19.17 18.99
CA ASP A 27 23.59 -19.47 18.00
C ASP A 27 22.33 -18.56 17.99
N GLU A 28 22.42 -17.29 18.41
CA GLU A 28 21.28 -16.37 18.23
C GLU A 28 21.72 -15.02 17.63
N LYS A 29 21.73 -14.95 16.30
CA LYS A 29 22.02 -13.72 15.53
C LYS A 29 20.79 -12.78 15.33
N ALA A 30 19.71 -12.94 16.07
CA ALA A 30 18.44 -12.26 15.78
C ALA A 30 18.00 -11.15 16.75
N GLU A 31 18.73 -10.89 17.85
CA GLU A 31 18.25 -9.95 18.89
C GLU A 31 19.20 -8.80 19.27
N GLN A 32 20.00 -8.28 18.32
CA GLN A 32 20.91 -7.16 18.63
C GLN A 32 20.31 -5.76 18.42
N THR A 33 19.07 -5.65 17.97
CA THR A 33 18.43 -4.36 17.66
C THR A 33 17.96 -3.51 18.87
N PRO A 34 17.59 -4.07 20.03
CA PRO A 34 17.11 -3.24 21.15
C PRO A 34 18.21 -2.51 21.93
N VAL A 35 19.43 -3.02 21.99
CA VAL A 35 20.50 -2.42 22.80
C VAL A 35 21.07 -1.15 22.15
N LEU A 36 21.19 -1.15 20.81
CA LEU A 36 21.63 0.02 20.05
C LEU A 36 20.61 1.17 20.11
N SER A 37 19.31 0.85 20.09
CA SER A 37 18.26 1.88 20.18
C SER A 37 18.17 2.52 21.57
N GLN A 38 18.48 1.79 22.63
CA GLN A 38 18.55 2.34 23.99
C GLN A 38 19.79 3.23 24.20
N ALA A 39 20.94 2.85 23.66
CA ALA A 39 22.14 3.69 23.70
C ALA A 39 21.98 4.99 22.88
N GLU A 40 21.33 4.91 21.73
CA GLU A 40 21.00 6.07 20.91
C GLU A 40 19.98 7.01 21.60
N ALA A 41 19.00 6.47 22.34
CA ALA A 41 18.05 7.26 23.11
C ALA A 41 18.75 8.00 24.27
N HIS A 42 19.65 7.34 24.99
CA HIS A 42 20.42 7.96 26.08
C HIS A 42 21.39 9.05 25.58
N THR A 43 22.00 8.86 24.40
CA THR A 43 22.85 9.92 23.80
C THR A 43 22.04 11.12 23.31
N GLN A 44 20.83 10.91 22.75
CA GLN A 44 19.94 12.01 22.38
C GLN A 44 19.41 12.77 23.58
N ASP A 45 19.12 12.11 24.69
CA ASP A 45 18.65 12.77 25.90
C ASP A 45 19.79 13.53 26.60
N ALA A 46 21.03 13.01 26.57
CA ALA A 46 22.21 13.73 27.03
C ALA A 46 22.51 14.97 26.17
N GLN A 47 22.34 14.89 24.86
CA GLN A 47 22.52 16.03 23.95
C GLN A 47 21.45 17.11 24.17
N LYS A 48 20.17 16.72 24.34
CA LYS A 48 19.10 17.67 24.69
C LYS A 48 19.33 18.35 26.03
N ALA A 49 19.88 17.65 27.01
CA ALA A 49 20.23 18.22 28.29
C ALA A 49 21.39 19.23 28.16
N LEU A 50 22.37 18.96 27.29
CA LEU A 50 23.47 19.86 26.98
C LEU A 50 22.98 21.15 26.30
N ASP A 51 22.11 20.98 25.27
CA ASP A 51 21.53 22.11 24.53
C ASP A 51 20.64 22.97 25.43
N ALA A 52 19.93 22.38 26.39
CA ALA A 52 19.14 23.11 27.40
C ALA A 52 20.02 23.91 28.37
N VAL A 53 21.21 23.41 28.68
CA VAL A 53 22.19 24.10 29.54
C VAL A 53 22.90 25.22 28.81
N GLU A 54 23.27 25.07 27.55
CA GLU A 54 23.85 26.12 26.71
C GLU A 54 22.86 27.27 26.48
N ASN A 55 21.56 26.99 26.36
CA ASN A 55 20.52 28.02 26.19
C ASN A 55 20.10 28.71 27.49
N ALA A 56 20.54 28.25 28.66
CA ALA A 56 20.15 28.83 29.96
C ALA A 56 20.99 30.04 30.38
N GLY A 57 21.91 30.53 29.55
CA GLY A 57 22.66 31.79 29.73
C GLY A 57 23.48 31.90 31.02
N ASP A 58 24.40 32.80 31.07
CA ASP A 58 25.52 33.14 31.97
C ASP A 58 25.41 32.98 33.51
N SER A 59 24.41 32.29 34.05
CA SER A 59 24.18 32.21 35.52
C SER A 59 24.59 30.88 36.17
N LEU A 60 25.19 29.96 35.44
CA LEU A 60 25.61 28.65 36.00
C LEU A 60 26.92 28.79 36.80
N SER A 61 26.94 28.27 38.02
CA SER A 61 28.15 28.27 38.86
C SER A 61 29.27 27.44 38.18
N ALA A 62 30.54 27.89 38.38
CA ALA A 62 31.70 27.20 37.82
C ALA A 62 31.76 25.71 38.17
N SER A 63 31.30 25.30 39.35
CA SER A 63 31.23 23.89 39.79
C SER A 63 30.24 23.02 38.98
N LEU A 64 29.19 23.64 38.41
CA LEU A 64 28.22 22.94 37.58
C LEU A 64 28.78 22.72 36.17
N ARG A 65 29.50 23.69 35.61
CA ARG A 65 30.21 23.56 34.34
C ARG A 65 31.25 22.44 34.39
N GLU A 66 32.06 22.41 35.48
CA GLU A 66 33.07 21.39 35.68
C GLU A 66 32.46 19.98 35.83
N SER A 67 31.29 19.87 36.45
CA SER A 67 30.55 18.60 36.57
C SER A 67 29.98 18.15 35.24
N ILE A 68 29.46 19.06 34.42
CA ILE A 68 28.96 18.76 33.07
C ILE A 68 30.11 18.33 32.15
N ASP A 69 31.24 19.03 32.18
CA ASP A 69 32.42 18.67 31.37
C ASP A 69 32.97 17.30 31.74
N ARG A 70 32.99 16.95 33.04
CA ARG A 70 33.41 15.64 33.50
C ARG A 70 32.45 14.54 33.02
N LEU A 71 31.13 14.71 33.17
CA LEU A 71 30.14 13.78 32.70
C LEU A 71 30.19 13.61 31.17
N THR A 72 30.42 14.68 30.45
CA THR A 72 30.58 14.65 28.99
C THR A 72 31.82 13.88 28.57
N GLN A 73 32.93 14.01 29.29
CA GLN A 73 34.15 13.24 29.06
C GLN A 73 33.96 11.75 29.39
N GLU A 74 33.31 11.44 30.51
CA GLU A 74 32.98 10.05 30.87
C GLU A 74 32.07 9.39 29.82
N ALA A 75 31.00 10.06 29.35
CA ALA A 75 30.13 9.56 28.31
C ALA A 75 30.87 9.35 26.97
N ARG A 76 31.80 10.23 26.61
CA ARG A 76 32.63 10.05 25.40
C ARG A 76 33.60 8.87 25.54
N ALA A 77 34.13 8.62 26.73
CA ALA A 77 35.01 7.48 26.99
C ALA A 77 34.24 6.16 26.91
N ASP A 78 33.03 6.10 27.48
CA ASP A 78 32.15 4.93 27.43
C ASP A 78 31.71 4.63 25.99
N MET A 79 31.42 5.66 25.18
CA MET A 79 31.11 5.52 23.75
C MET A 79 32.31 4.94 22.97
N ALA A 80 33.52 5.43 23.23
CA ALA A 80 34.73 4.93 22.57
C ALA A 80 35.07 3.49 22.98
N ASP A 81 34.72 3.09 24.19
CA ASP A 81 34.87 1.70 24.65
C ASP A 81 33.82 0.80 24.00
N LEU A 82 32.59 1.24 23.89
CA LEU A 82 31.52 0.52 23.19
C LEU A 82 31.88 0.33 21.70
N GLU A 83 32.36 1.37 21.03
CA GLU A 83 32.81 1.26 19.63
C GLU A 83 33.97 0.28 19.46
N ARG A 84 34.90 0.22 20.43
CA ARG A 84 35.99 -0.76 20.40
C ARG A 84 35.50 -2.20 20.54
N HIS A 85 34.54 -2.44 21.43
CA HIS A 85 33.93 -3.76 21.59
C HIS A 85 33.14 -4.19 20.35
N LEU A 86 32.35 -3.28 19.76
CA LEU A 86 31.59 -3.56 18.53
C LEU A 86 32.50 -3.87 17.33
N ARG A 87 33.69 -3.20 17.23
CA ARG A 87 34.69 -3.53 16.21
C ARG A 87 35.34 -4.89 16.45
N GLN A 88 35.56 -5.29 17.71
CA GLN A 88 36.10 -6.61 18.05
C GLN A 88 35.12 -7.73 17.69
N ASP A 89 33.80 -7.46 17.77
CA ASP A 89 32.75 -8.38 17.40
C ASP A 89 32.44 -8.38 15.89
N GLY A 90 33.25 -7.68 15.07
CA GLY A 90 33.13 -7.65 13.61
C GLY A 90 32.01 -6.77 13.09
N ILE A 91 31.44 -5.89 13.93
CA ILE A 91 30.41 -4.93 13.53
C ILE A 91 31.10 -3.66 13.06
N ASP A 92 30.98 -3.35 11.77
CA ASP A 92 31.53 -2.14 11.18
C ASP A 92 30.74 -0.89 11.61
N THR A 93 31.28 -0.15 12.56
CA THR A 93 30.70 1.10 13.07
C THR A 93 31.01 2.31 12.18
N THR A 94 31.93 2.18 11.20
CA THR A 94 32.38 3.30 10.36
C THR A 94 31.37 3.70 9.30
N ALA A 95 30.46 2.83 8.93
CA ALA A 95 29.41 3.13 7.92
C ALA A 95 28.34 4.10 8.41
N ARG A 96 28.22 4.35 9.73
CA ARG A 96 27.21 5.25 10.32
C ARG A 96 27.76 6.61 10.76
N SER A 97 29.08 6.78 10.90
CA SER A 97 29.69 8.02 11.39
C SER A 97 29.85 9.12 10.32
N HIS A 98 29.44 8.87 9.07
CA HIS A 98 29.57 9.88 8.01
C HIS A 98 28.40 10.86 7.88
N ASN A 99 27.36 10.80 8.74
CA ASN A 99 26.22 11.72 8.65
C ASN A 99 25.93 12.52 9.93
N ALA A 100 26.83 12.56 10.88
CA ALA A 100 26.68 13.44 12.04
C ALA A 100 27.64 14.63 11.88
N GLY A 101 27.16 15.72 11.24
CA GLY A 101 27.86 16.98 11.44
C GLY A 101 28.15 17.93 10.28
N ALA A 102 27.72 17.66 9.05
CA ALA A 102 27.59 18.75 8.08
C ALA A 102 26.15 19.31 8.18
N PRO A 103 25.92 20.61 8.24
CA PRO A 103 24.58 21.15 8.11
C PRO A 103 24.02 20.62 6.78
N VAL A 104 22.93 19.83 6.84
CA VAL A 104 22.30 19.31 5.63
C VAL A 104 21.84 20.51 4.83
N ASP A 105 22.44 20.72 3.67
CA ASP A 105 22.00 21.79 2.78
C ASP A 105 20.58 21.47 2.31
N LEU A 106 19.63 22.16 2.93
CA LEU A 106 18.20 21.98 2.67
C LEU A 106 17.91 22.16 1.16
N GLU A 107 18.52 23.16 0.53
CA GLU A 107 18.28 23.45 -0.88
C GLU A 107 18.82 22.33 -1.78
N MET A 108 20.04 21.87 -1.52
CA MET A 108 20.63 20.73 -2.22
C MET A 108 19.77 19.47 -2.08
N ALA A 109 19.28 19.20 -0.88
CA ALA A 109 18.42 18.03 -0.61
C ALA A 109 17.11 18.07 -1.41
N PHE A 110 16.47 19.24 -1.48
CA PHE A 110 15.26 19.41 -2.29
C PHE A 110 15.54 19.35 -3.79
N GLN A 111 16.69 19.83 -4.27
CA GLN A 111 17.10 19.69 -5.67
C GLN A 111 17.32 18.23 -6.05
N VAL A 112 17.99 17.44 -5.21
CA VAL A 112 18.17 15.99 -5.44
C VAL A 112 16.82 15.28 -5.45
N ALA A 113 15.93 15.59 -4.48
CA ALA A 113 14.59 15.00 -4.46
C ALA A 113 13.77 15.35 -5.71
N ARG A 114 13.91 16.59 -6.22
CA ARG A 114 13.31 17.03 -7.47
C ARG A 114 13.83 16.24 -8.67
N GLN A 115 15.13 16.07 -8.75
CA GLN A 115 15.77 15.33 -9.84
C GLN A 115 15.36 13.86 -9.84
N GLU A 116 15.39 13.19 -8.69
CA GLU A 116 14.95 11.80 -8.55
C GLU A 116 13.46 11.62 -8.90
N ALA A 117 12.59 12.51 -8.41
CA ALA A 117 11.17 12.46 -8.70
C ALA A 117 10.87 12.79 -10.17
N GLY A 118 11.58 13.76 -10.77
CA GLY A 118 11.47 14.11 -12.19
C GLY A 118 11.95 12.99 -13.12
N ALA A 119 12.95 12.25 -12.70
CA ALA A 119 13.37 11.05 -13.41
C ALA A 119 12.31 9.93 -13.38
N LEU A 120 11.48 9.85 -12.34
CA LEU A 120 10.45 8.82 -12.20
C LEU A 120 9.09 9.24 -12.79
N VAL A 121 8.74 10.53 -12.69
CA VAL A 121 7.41 11.06 -13.05
C VAL A 121 7.57 12.13 -14.12
N LEU A 122 7.47 11.70 -15.38
CA LEU A 122 7.69 12.55 -16.55
C LEU A 122 6.48 13.43 -16.86
N GLY A 123 6.74 14.62 -17.40
CA GLY A 123 5.70 15.55 -17.87
C GLY A 123 4.82 16.13 -16.76
N GLN A 124 5.31 16.17 -15.52
CA GLN A 124 4.57 16.64 -14.35
C GLN A 124 5.40 17.66 -13.54
N GLU A 125 6.19 18.51 -14.21
CA GLU A 125 7.15 19.41 -13.57
C GLU A 125 6.47 20.37 -12.59
N GLU A 126 5.37 21.02 -12.98
CA GLU A 126 4.62 21.95 -12.13
C GLU A 126 4.03 21.25 -10.88
N PHE A 127 3.59 20.00 -11.06
CA PHE A 127 3.12 19.19 -9.93
C PHE A 127 4.26 18.88 -8.96
N LEU A 128 5.43 18.48 -9.47
CA LEU A 128 6.60 18.19 -8.64
C LEU A 128 7.05 19.44 -7.88
N ASP A 129 7.06 20.60 -8.52
CA ASP A 129 7.42 21.84 -7.87
C ASP A 129 6.43 22.21 -6.75
N SER A 130 5.11 22.08 -7.00
CA SER A 130 4.10 22.32 -5.98
C SER A 130 4.19 21.32 -4.81
N LEU A 131 4.50 20.05 -5.11
CA LEU A 131 4.68 19.01 -4.11
C LEU A 131 5.92 19.28 -3.22
N LEU A 132 7.03 19.71 -3.82
CA LEU A 132 8.24 20.08 -3.09
C LEU A 132 8.02 21.31 -2.20
N ILE A 133 7.21 22.29 -2.64
CA ILE A 133 6.79 23.42 -1.83
C ILE A 133 6.04 22.93 -0.58
N ALA A 134 5.10 22.00 -0.74
CA ALA A 134 4.36 21.42 0.38
C ALA A 134 5.30 20.74 1.41
N PHE A 135 6.33 20.02 0.94
CA PHE A 135 7.34 19.43 1.82
C PHE A 135 8.29 20.46 2.43
N LYS A 136 8.58 21.56 1.74
CA LYS A 136 9.49 22.63 2.20
C LYS A 136 8.84 23.56 3.22
N ARG A 137 7.51 23.66 3.20
CA ARG A 137 6.73 24.61 4.02
C ARG A 137 7.09 24.60 5.53
N PRO A 138 7.18 23.44 6.22
CA PRO A 138 7.48 23.41 7.65
C PRO A 138 8.84 24.02 8.01
N PHE A 139 9.81 23.92 7.10
CA PHE A 139 11.16 24.45 7.30
C PHE A 139 11.24 25.98 7.15
N VAL A 140 10.24 26.58 6.47
CA VAL A 140 10.19 28.04 6.25
C VAL A 140 9.20 28.70 7.23
N ALA A 141 8.03 28.11 7.43
CA ALA A 141 6.97 28.67 8.26
C ALA A 141 7.08 28.28 9.74
N GLY A 142 7.95 27.33 10.06
CA GLY A 142 8.01 26.68 11.36
C GLY A 142 6.88 25.66 11.54
N SER A 143 7.03 24.73 12.49
CA SER A 143 6.01 23.76 12.86
C SER A 143 5.79 23.77 14.36
N LYS A 144 4.53 23.52 14.79
CA LYS A 144 4.22 23.27 16.21
C LYS A 144 4.27 21.76 16.45
N ASP A 145 4.78 21.34 17.59
CA ASP A 145 5.02 19.92 17.88
C ASP A 145 3.80 19.00 17.75
N ASP A 146 2.60 19.50 18.09
CA ASP A 146 1.37 18.71 18.06
C ASP A 146 0.53 18.89 16.78
N THR A 147 1.04 19.60 15.77
CA THR A 147 0.31 19.81 14.52
C THR A 147 0.95 19.05 13.36
N PRO A 148 0.15 18.63 12.34
CA PRO A 148 0.72 18.13 11.09
C PRO A 148 1.69 19.13 10.48
N LEU A 149 2.77 18.63 9.88
CA LEU A 149 3.77 19.45 9.21
C LEU A 149 3.21 20.18 7.99
N CYS A 150 2.38 19.50 7.21
CA CYS A 150 1.65 20.05 6.09
C CYS A 150 0.40 19.22 5.82
N LYS A 151 -0.68 19.88 5.45
CA LYS A 151 -1.95 19.28 5.04
C LYS A 151 -2.22 19.67 3.60
N ALA A 152 -2.09 18.72 2.67
CA ALA A 152 -2.23 18.99 1.25
C ALA A 152 -3.18 18.01 0.56
N VAL A 153 -3.79 18.48 -0.53
CA VAL A 153 -4.55 17.64 -1.46
C VAL A 153 -3.78 17.51 -2.76
N VAL A 154 -3.74 16.27 -3.29
CA VAL A 154 -3.15 15.96 -4.58
C VAL A 154 -4.24 15.57 -5.56
N PHE A 155 -4.54 16.47 -6.47
CA PHE A 155 -5.54 16.29 -7.52
C PHE A 155 -4.95 15.70 -8.78
N GLY A 156 -5.80 15.05 -9.57
CA GLY A 156 -5.52 14.72 -10.95
C GLY A 156 -5.90 13.30 -11.37
N PRO A 157 -5.77 12.95 -12.65
CA PRO A 157 -6.16 11.67 -13.19
C PRO A 157 -5.39 10.50 -12.57
N ARG A 158 -5.97 9.31 -12.58
CA ARG A 158 -5.29 8.10 -12.14
C ARG A 158 -4.09 7.80 -13.05
N GLY A 159 -3.06 7.19 -12.46
CA GLY A 159 -1.87 6.78 -13.20
C GLY A 159 -0.94 7.89 -13.68
N THR A 160 -1.14 9.15 -13.25
CA THR A 160 -0.27 10.29 -13.58
C THR A 160 0.96 10.43 -12.66
N GLY A 161 1.27 9.43 -11.85
CA GLY A 161 2.47 9.43 -11.01
C GLY A 161 2.31 10.03 -9.61
N ARG A 162 1.09 10.41 -9.17
CA ARG A 162 0.83 11.04 -7.86
C ARG A 162 1.47 10.29 -6.68
N HIS A 163 1.20 8.99 -6.56
CA HIS A 163 1.77 8.16 -5.48
C HIS A 163 3.26 7.90 -5.65
N SER A 164 3.73 7.77 -6.89
CA SER A 164 5.14 7.56 -7.19
C SER A 164 5.96 8.79 -6.79
N ALA A 165 5.47 9.99 -7.09
CA ALA A 165 6.09 11.25 -6.68
C ALA A 165 6.13 11.39 -5.17
N LEU A 166 4.99 11.20 -4.48
CA LEU A 166 4.91 11.27 -3.01
C LEU A 166 5.90 10.32 -2.34
N ARG A 167 5.95 9.06 -2.77
CA ARG A 167 6.89 8.08 -2.22
C ARG A 167 8.34 8.42 -2.54
N CYS A 168 8.64 8.85 -3.77
CA CYS A 168 9.99 9.20 -4.18
C CYS A 168 10.51 10.39 -3.40
N VAL A 169 9.75 11.48 -3.32
CA VAL A 169 10.13 12.68 -2.57
C VAL A 169 10.30 12.38 -1.08
N THR A 170 9.35 11.65 -0.46
CA THR A 170 9.46 11.27 0.96
C THR A 170 10.69 10.40 1.21
N ALA A 171 10.95 9.42 0.32
CA ALA A 171 12.10 8.54 0.44
C ALA A 171 13.42 9.27 0.23
N SER A 172 13.51 10.16 -0.75
CA SER A 172 14.70 10.96 -1.04
C SER A 172 15.05 11.88 0.13
N LEU A 173 14.09 12.67 0.60
CA LEU A 173 14.28 13.58 1.73
C LEU A 173 14.59 12.82 3.04
N GLY A 174 14.01 11.63 3.21
CA GLY A 174 14.32 10.77 4.36
C GLY A 174 15.73 10.19 4.32
N ARG A 175 16.23 9.77 3.13
CA ARG A 175 17.63 9.30 2.97
C ARG A 175 18.64 10.40 3.23
N GLN A 176 18.27 11.63 2.93
CA GLN A 176 19.12 12.80 3.12
C GLN A 176 19.03 13.39 4.54
N GLY A 177 18.26 12.77 5.45
CA GLY A 177 18.12 13.21 6.84
C GLY A 177 17.22 14.44 7.05
N ILE A 178 16.55 14.95 6.00
CA ILE A 178 15.60 16.07 6.10
C ILE A 178 14.32 15.62 6.81
N LEU A 179 13.82 14.43 6.49
CA LEU A 179 12.66 13.84 7.16
C LEU A 179 13.12 12.75 8.15
N LYS A 180 12.41 12.63 9.26
CA LYS A 180 12.67 11.60 10.29
C LYS A 180 12.60 10.16 9.75
N SER A 181 11.99 9.95 8.59
CA SER A 181 11.83 8.62 7.99
C SER A 181 11.60 8.72 6.48
N PRO A 182 12.12 7.78 5.68
CA PRO A 182 11.84 7.68 4.24
C PRO A 182 10.48 7.02 3.94
N LYS A 183 9.70 6.63 4.95
CA LYS A 183 8.49 5.83 4.79
C LYS A 183 7.25 6.70 4.57
N THR A 184 6.35 6.20 3.73
CA THR A 184 5.00 6.73 3.51
C THR A 184 3.99 5.65 3.92
N ALA A 185 2.98 6.00 4.69
CA ALA A 185 1.86 5.11 5.02
C ALA A 185 0.66 5.45 4.15
N LEU A 186 0.06 4.44 3.53
CA LEU A 186 -1.12 4.57 2.67
C LEU A 186 -2.35 4.04 3.41
N LEU A 187 -3.41 4.84 3.45
CA LEU A 187 -4.72 4.52 4.00
C LEU A 187 -5.76 4.59 2.88
N ASP A 188 -6.17 3.42 2.40
CA ASP A 188 -7.24 3.30 1.39
C ASP A 188 -8.60 3.36 2.10
N LEU A 189 -9.27 4.51 1.96
CA LEU A 189 -10.54 4.80 2.62
C LEU A 189 -11.71 3.97 2.05
N SER A 190 -11.55 3.35 0.88
CA SER A 190 -12.58 2.45 0.32
C SER A 190 -12.83 1.21 1.19
N ARG A 191 -11.87 0.85 2.06
CA ARG A 191 -12.00 -0.26 3.02
C ARG A 191 -13.00 0.02 4.15
N TYR A 192 -13.38 1.27 4.34
CA TYR A 192 -14.25 1.74 5.42
C TYR A 192 -15.61 2.21 4.90
N GLY A 193 -16.17 1.52 3.91
CA GLY A 193 -17.46 1.85 3.31
C GLY A 193 -18.69 1.40 4.11
N ALA A 194 -18.54 0.41 5.00
CA ALA A 194 -19.63 -0.13 5.79
C ALA A 194 -19.90 0.70 7.06
N ALA A 195 -21.14 0.70 7.54
CA ALA A 195 -21.47 1.26 8.84
C ALA A 195 -20.73 0.48 9.95
N GLY A 196 -20.19 1.20 10.95
CA GLY A 196 -19.40 0.61 12.03
C GLY A 196 -17.92 0.37 11.70
N SER A 197 -17.46 0.77 10.50
CA SER A 197 -16.05 0.67 10.10
C SER A 197 -15.13 1.68 10.80
N GLU A 198 -15.68 2.59 11.61
CA GLU A 198 -14.93 3.60 12.36
C GLU A 198 -13.88 2.98 13.28
N LYS A 199 -14.23 1.86 13.93
CA LYS A 199 -13.30 1.16 14.83
C LYS A 199 -12.10 0.59 14.07
N LEU A 200 -12.34 0.04 12.87
CA LEU A 200 -11.27 -0.44 12.00
C LEU A 200 -10.38 0.71 11.52
N PHE A 201 -10.99 1.81 11.08
CA PHE A 201 -10.24 3.01 10.67
C PHE A 201 -9.37 3.56 11.80
N ILE A 202 -9.88 3.65 13.04
CA ILE A 202 -9.11 4.09 14.20
C ILE A 202 -7.87 3.21 14.42
N GLN A 203 -8.01 1.87 14.34
CA GLN A 203 -6.89 0.95 14.49
C GLN A 203 -5.86 1.09 13.37
N ASP A 204 -6.31 1.14 12.11
CA ASP A 204 -5.41 1.27 10.95
C ASP A 204 -4.71 2.64 10.96
N PHE A 205 -5.41 3.72 11.34
CA PHE A 205 -4.83 5.04 11.47
C PHE A 205 -3.78 5.08 12.62
N TYR A 206 -4.10 4.49 13.76
CA TYR A 206 -3.14 4.36 14.86
C TYR A 206 -1.89 3.58 14.46
N ALA A 207 -2.06 2.45 13.77
CA ALA A 207 -0.95 1.66 13.24
C ALA A 207 -0.10 2.49 12.25
N ALA A 208 -0.74 3.29 11.38
CA ALA A 208 -0.05 4.19 10.47
C ALA A 208 0.77 5.27 11.20
N LEU A 209 0.24 5.85 12.28
CA LEU A 209 0.97 6.80 13.13
C LEU A 209 2.21 6.15 13.78
N LYS A 210 2.09 4.91 14.26
CA LYS A 210 3.18 4.16 14.91
C LYS A 210 4.18 3.55 13.92
N SER A 211 3.84 3.43 12.64
CA SER A 211 4.70 2.84 11.61
C SER A 211 6.04 3.55 11.38
N GLY A 212 6.23 4.72 11.98
CA GLY A 212 7.37 5.59 11.74
C GLY A 212 7.32 6.32 10.39
N ALA A 213 6.21 6.27 9.64
CA ALA A 213 6.08 6.98 8.37
C ALA A 213 6.14 8.50 8.58
N ALA A 214 6.86 9.21 7.70
CA ALA A 214 6.90 10.68 7.71
C ALA A 214 5.65 11.29 7.04
N ALA A 215 5.08 10.61 6.05
CA ALA A 215 3.89 11.05 5.34
C ALA A 215 2.77 10.01 5.43
N LEU A 216 1.55 10.49 5.67
CA LEU A 216 0.31 9.72 5.62
C LEU A 216 -0.46 10.12 4.37
N VAL A 217 -0.80 9.15 3.55
CA VAL A 217 -1.54 9.34 2.30
C VAL A 217 -2.89 8.66 2.41
N LEU A 218 -3.96 9.42 2.24
CA LEU A 218 -5.34 8.96 2.25
C LEU A 218 -5.88 9.00 0.82
N GLU A 219 -6.62 7.97 0.40
CA GLU A 219 -7.20 7.91 -0.94
C GLU A 219 -8.58 7.23 -0.97
N ASN A 220 -9.27 7.30 -2.13
CA ASN A 220 -10.55 6.62 -2.40
C ASN A 220 -11.68 6.98 -1.39
N TRP A 221 -11.72 8.23 -0.94
CA TRP A 221 -12.68 8.73 0.04
C TRP A 221 -14.15 8.62 -0.43
N GLU A 222 -14.40 8.57 -1.73
CA GLU A 222 -15.74 8.53 -2.33
C GLU A 222 -16.53 7.27 -1.96
N LYS A 223 -15.84 6.20 -1.58
CA LYS A 223 -16.43 4.92 -1.18
C LYS A 223 -16.49 4.74 0.34
N CYS A 224 -16.10 5.77 1.09
CA CYS A 224 -15.98 5.71 2.54
C CYS A 224 -17.32 6.06 3.22
N HIS A 225 -17.58 5.45 4.37
CA HIS A 225 -18.76 5.76 5.18
C HIS A 225 -18.66 7.17 5.79
N THR A 226 -19.81 7.86 5.91
CA THR A 226 -19.89 9.26 6.36
C THR A 226 -19.25 9.51 7.73
N ALA A 227 -19.35 8.56 8.66
CA ALA A 227 -18.75 8.70 9.99
C ALA A 227 -17.21 8.76 9.92
N VAL A 228 -16.58 7.93 9.08
CA VAL A 228 -15.13 7.98 8.85
C VAL A 228 -14.74 9.24 8.08
N LEU A 229 -15.56 9.69 7.10
CA LEU A 229 -15.34 10.97 6.41
C LEU A 229 -15.33 12.15 7.38
N SER A 230 -16.20 12.13 8.41
CA SER A 230 -16.20 13.16 9.46
C SER A 230 -14.90 13.17 10.27
N MET A 231 -14.32 11.98 10.56
CA MET A 231 -13.01 11.86 11.22
C MET A 231 -11.88 12.38 10.32
N VAL A 232 -11.93 12.06 9.02
CA VAL A 232 -10.96 12.59 8.04
C VAL A 232 -11.07 14.11 7.92
N ALA A 233 -12.29 14.65 7.92
CA ALA A 233 -12.51 16.10 7.92
C ALA A 233 -11.90 16.77 9.16
N ALA A 234 -12.08 16.19 10.35
CA ALA A 234 -11.46 16.68 11.58
C ALA A 234 -9.92 16.60 11.51
N LEU A 235 -9.38 15.48 10.99
CA LEU A 235 -7.94 15.31 10.80
C LEU A 235 -7.32 16.46 9.98
N PHE A 236 -7.93 16.84 8.86
CA PHE A 236 -7.40 17.92 8.03
C PHE A 236 -7.68 19.31 8.62
N ARG A 237 -8.78 19.52 9.36
CA ARG A 237 -9.06 20.80 10.01
C ARG A 237 -8.21 21.02 11.27
N GLU A 238 -8.17 20.03 12.13
CA GLU A 238 -7.65 20.14 13.51
C GLU A 238 -6.29 19.44 13.70
N GLY A 239 -5.87 18.62 12.73
CA GLY A 239 -4.65 17.82 12.81
C GLY A 239 -4.79 16.54 13.62
N ALA A 240 -6.00 16.22 14.08
CA ALA A 240 -6.29 15.05 14.89
C ALA A 240 -7.66 14.45 14.55
N ILE A 241 -7.83 13.15 14.75
CA ILE A 241 -9.14 12.52 14.71
C ILE A 241 -9.74 12.43 16.11
N PRO A 242 -10.99 12.86 16.32
CA PRO A 242 -11.69 12.65 17.58
C PRO A 242 -12.06 11.16 17.71
N LEU A 243 -11.92 10.60 18.90
CA LEU A 243 -12.33 9.24 19.18
C LEU A 243 -13.72 9.22 19.83
N PRO A 244 -14.60 8.25 19.48
CA PRO A 244 -15.95 8.18 20.00
C PRO A 244 -16.01 7.89 21.51
N SER A 245 -14.93 7.33 22.06
CA SER A 245 -14.75 7.05 23.49
C SER A 245 -13.29 7.20 23.88
N ARG A 246 -12.93 6.90 25.12
CA ARG A 246 -11.53 6.89 25.57
C ARG A 246 -10.88 5.56 25.22
N TYR A 247 -9.65 5.63 24.71
CA TYR A 247 -8.84 4.48 24.34
C TYR A 247 -7.51 4.51 25.08
N ALA A 248 -6.96 3.33 25.37
CA ALA A 248 -5.60 3.16 25.87
C ALA A 248 -4.84 2.15 25.01
N GLU A 249 -3.54 2.34 24.89
CA GLU A 249 -2.70 1.38 24.17
C GLU A 249 -2.47 0.14 25.03
N GLN A 250 -2.75 -1.03 24.46
CA GLN A 250 -2.44 -2.33 25.04
C GLN A 250 -1.83 -3.24 23.97
N LYS A 251 -0.61 -3.69 24.19
CA LYS A 251 0.14 -4.57 23.27
C LYS A 251 0.15 -4.07 21.82
N GLY A 252 0.35 -2.75 21.63
CA GLY A 252 0.43 -2.14 20.29
C GLY A 252 -0.91 -1.87 19.60
N MET A 253 -2.05 -2.14 20.27
CA MET A 253 -3.39 -1.85 19.76
C MET A 253 -4.11 -0.86 20.69
N LEU A 254 -5.05 -0.09 20.11
CA LEU A 254 -5.94 0.77 20.88
C LEU A 254 -7.13 -0.04 21.39
N VAL A 255 -7.30 -0.08 22.70
CA VAL A 255 -8.43 -0.73 23.36
C VAL A 255 -9.36 0.32 23.95
N GLU A 256 -10.64 0.21 23.66
CA GLU A 256 -11.68 1.08 24.22
C GLU A 256 -11.83 0.81 25.72
N ILE A 257 -11.64 1.85 26.53
CA ILE A 257 -11.67 1.74 28.00
C ILE A 257 -12.90 2.39 28.63
N GLY A 258 -13.75 3.06 27.82
CA GLY A 258 -14.96 3.73 28.30
C GLY A 258 -14.67 4.76 29.38
N THR A 259 -15.28 4.60 30.56
CA THR A 259 -15.13 5.50 31.71
C THR A 259 -13.97 5.12 32.64
N ALA A 260 -13.25 4.04 32.38
CA ALA A 260 -12.13 3.61 33.20
C ALA A 260 -11.00 4.66 33.22
N LEU A 261 -10.44 4.91 34.41
CA LEU A 261 -9.28 5.80 34.59
C LEU A 261 -8.00 4.98 34.39
N VAL A 262 -7.49 4.96 33.15
CA VAL A 262 -6.26 4.27 32.79
C VAL A 262 -5.22 5.33 32.41
N PRO A 263 -3.97 5.27 32.94
CA PRO A 263 -2.89 6.15 32.53
C PRO A 263 -2.64 6.03 31.01
N GLY A 264 -2.39 7.17 30.35
CA GLY A 264 -2.16 7.19 28.91
C GLY A 264 -3.44 7.06 28.06
N ALA A 265 -4.63 7.17 28.67
CA ALA A 265 -5.89 7.20 27.93
C ALA A 265 -6.01 8.45 27.06
N VAL A 266 -6.35 8.25 25.78
CA VAL A 266 -6.53 9.31 24.80
C VAL A 266 -7.97 9.39 24.30
N SER A 267 -8.43 10.60 23.99
CA SER A 267 -9.74 10.88 23.37
C SER A 267 -9.61 11.40 21.93
N SER A 268 -8.40 11.55 21.46
CA SER A 268 -8.09 11.92 20.06
C SER A 268 -6.75 11.32 19.65
N LEU A 269 -6.53 11.17 18.34
CA LEU A 269 -5.25 10.76 17.76
C LEU A 269 -4.70 11.89 16.90
N SER A 270 -3.63 12.51 17.37
CA SER A 270 -2.94 13.58 16.65
C SER A 270 -2.02 13.01 15.55
N ALA A 271 -2.00 13.68 14.38
CA ALA A 271 -1.01 13.46 13.34
C ALA A 271 0.17 14.46 13.43
N GLY A 272 0.47 14.96 14.61
CA GLY A 272 1.57 15.87 14.85
C GLY A 272 2.90 15.35 14.28
N GLY A 273 3.68 16.23 13.65
CA GLY A 273 4.95 15.88 13.03
C GLY A 273 4.85 15.00 11.77
N LYS A 274 3.66 14.83 11.18
CA LYS A 274 3.43 14.08 9.94
C LYS A 274 2.99 15.01 8.80
N TYR A 275 3.34 14.65 7.56
CA TYR A 275 2.71 15.22 6.38
C TYR A 275 1.42 14.47 6.09
N LEU A 276 0.34 15.19 5.81
CA LEU A 276 -0.97 14.64 5.45
C LEU A 276 -1.29 14.96 4.00
N PHE A 277 -1.52 13.92 3.20
CA PHE A 277 -1.93 14.05 1.80
C PHE A 277 -3.24 13.33 1.56
N LEU A 278 -4.21 14.03 0.98
CA LEU A 278 -5.41 13.42 0.42
C LEU A 278 -5.24 13.34 -1.10
N VAL A 279 -5.24 12.13 -1.66
CA VAL A 279 -5.07 11.91 -3.10
C VAL A 279 -6.42 11.61 -3.72
N THR A 280 -6.81 12.38 -4.75
CA THR A 280 -8.10 12.23 -5.41
C THR A 280 -8.05 12.50 -6.90
N ASP A 281 -8.92 11.83 -7.68
CA ASP A 281 -9.18 12.12 -9.09
C ASP A 281 -10.41 13.04 -9.26
N ARG A 282 -11.07 13.43 -8.15
CA ARG A 282 -12.25 14.29 -8.16
C ARG A 282 -11.88 15.75 -8.12
N PRO A 283 -12.70 16.62 -8.75
CA PRO A 283 -12.49 18.07 -8.70
C PRO A 283 -12.70 18.63 -7.29
N ALA A 284 -12.10 19.79 -7.00
CA ALA A 284 -12.23 20.46 -5.71
C ALA A 284 -13.68 20.73 -5.28
N SER A 285 -14.61 20.96 -6.23
CA SER A 285 -16.03 21.11 -5.95
C SER A 285 -16.63 19.91 -5.22
N LYS A 286 -16.22 18.69 -5.59
CA LYS A 286 -16.68 17.46 -4.93
C LYS A 286 -16.14 17.30 -3.51
N LEU A 287 -14.95 17.81 -3.22
CA LEU A 287 -14.44 17.88 -1.86
C LEU A 287 -15.27 18.86 -1.01
N VAL A 288 -15.64 20.01 -1.59
CA VAL A 288 -16.52 20.98 -0.91
C VAL A 288 -17.91 20.38 -0.64
N ASP A 289 -18.50 19.68 -1.61
CA ASP A 289 -19.78 19.00 -1.46
C ASP A 289 -19.76 17.99 -0.31
N THR A 290 -18.63 17.29 -0.09
CA THR A 290 -18.51 16.21 0.89
C THR A 290 -18.02 16.67 2.25
N PHE A 291 -16.97 17.49 2.28
CA PHE A 291 -16.27 17.89 3.52
C PHE A 291 -16.60 19.32 3.96
N GLY A 292 -17.27 20.10 3.10
CA GLY A 292 -17.58 21.51 3.31
C GLY A 292 -16.42 22.46 2.95
N ALA A 293 -16.76 23.74 2.75
CA ALA A 293 -15.78 24.79 2.44
C ALA A 293 -14.65 24.94 3.49
N PRO A 294 -14.90 24.77 4.82
CA PRO A 294 -13.85 24.86 5.83
C PRO A 294 -12.73 23.81 5.67
N PHE A 295 -13.01 22.69 5.01
CA PHE A 295 -11.99 21.68 4.74
C PHE A 295 -10.92 22.20 3.77
N LEU A 296 -11.33 22.80 2.64
CA LEU A 296 -10.39 23.39 1.69
C LEU A 296 -9.61 24.57 2.27
N ALA A 297 -10.25 25.38 3.11
CA ALA A 297 -9.59 26.49 3.79
C ALA A 297 -8.56 26.05 4.83
N ALA A 298 -8.66 24.82 5.34
CA ALA A 298 -7.72 24.26 6.29
C ALA A 298 -6.49 23.60 5.64
N LEU A 299 -6.47 23.49 4.31
CA LEU A 299 -5.32 22.94 3.57
C LEU A 299 -4.23 23.98 3.43
N ASP A 300 -3.00 23.54 3.58
CA ASP A 300 -1.80 24.37 3.40
C ASP A 300 -1.42 24.47 1.92
N ASP A 301 -1.60 23.37 1.15
CA ASP A 301 -1.24 23.30 -0.26
C ASP A 301 -2.21 22.44 -1.09
N GLN A 302 -2.27 22.76 -2.39
CA GLN A 302 -3.00 22.00 -3.39
C GLN A 302 -2.05 21.70 -4.55
N CYS A 303 -1.77 20.42 -4.77
CA CYS A 303 -0.91 19.96 -5.85
C CYS A 303 -1.76 19.29 -6.92
N GLN A 304 -1.49 19.56 -8.20
CA GLN A 304 -2.31 19.03 -9.29
C GLN A 304 -1.45 18.40 -10.37
N THR A 305 -1.72 17.13 -10.72
CA THR A 305 -1.18 16.50 -11.92
C THR A 305 -2.05 16.80 -13.12
N LYS A 306 -1.41 16.94 -14.27
CA LYS A 306 -2.07 17.15 -15.57
C LYS A 306 -2.23 15.80 -16.30
N PRO A 307 -3.23 15.65 -17.18
CA PRO A 307 -3.27 14.54 -18.12
C PRO A 307 -1.97 14.49 -18.94
N PHE A 308 -1.51 13.29 -19.26
CA PHE A 308 -0.31 13.16 -20.09
C PHE A 308 -0.54 13.70 -21.50
N THR A 309 0.44 14.43 -22.02
CA THR A 309 0.53 14.77 -23.44
C THR A 309 0.99 13.55 -24.23
N ARG A 310 0.72 13.52 -25.54
CA ARG A 310 1.21 12.47 -26.45
C ARG A 310 2.74 12.30 -26.34
N GLN A 311 3.45 13.41 -26.32
CA GLN A 311 4.91 13.41 -26.19
C GLN A 311 5.39 12.79 -24.88
N ALA A 312 4.73 13.10 -23.75
CA ALA A 312 5.06 12.50 -22.46
C ALA A 312 4.80 11.00 -22.43
N LEU A 313 3.71 10.53 -23.07
CA LEU A 313 3.43 9.10 -23.20
C LEU A 313 4.47 8.37 -24.05
N GLU A 314 4.92 8.96 -25.14
CA GLU A 314 5.98 8.40 -25.98
C GLU A 314 7.32 8.33 -25.24
N GLU A 315 7.63 9.34 -24.43
CA GLU A 315 8.85 9.33 -23.61
C GLU A 315 8.78 8.27 -22.48
N ILE A 316 7.63 8.12 -21.83
CA ILE A 316 7.41 7.04 -20.86
C ILE A 316 7.53 5.68 -21.54
N ALA A 317 6.89 5.50 -22.72
CA ALA A 317 6.94 4.27 -23.48
C ALA A 317 8.38 3.91 -23.89
N ARG A 318 9.17 4.89 -24.33
CA ARG A 318 10.57 4.72 -24.68
C ARG A 318 11.38 4.19 -23.50
N ARG A 319 11.24 4.80 -22.33
CA ARG A 319 11.94 4.35 -21.12
C ARG A 319 11.56 2.94 -20.69
N GLU A 320 10.27 2.60 -20.75
CA GLU A 320 9.82 1.24 -20.42
C GLU A 320 10.39 0.21 -21.41
N LEU A 321 10.56 0.57 -22.71
CA LEU A 321 11.20 -0.30 -23.70
C LEU A 321 12.72 -0.40 -23.48
N GLU A 322 13.40 0.69 -23.13
CA GLU A 322 14.82 0.68 -22.79
C GLU A 322 15.09 -0.20 -21.56
N ASP A 323 14.26 -0.09 -20.51
CA ASP A 323 14.34 -0.94 -19.34
C ASP A 323 14.08 -2.42 -19.68
N LEU A 324 13.13 -2.70 -20.58
CA LEU A 324 12.89 -4.05 -21.07
C LEU A 324 14.13 -4.62 -21.78
N VAL A 325 14.73 -3.85 -22.69
CA VAL A 325 15.93 -4.26 -23.44
C VAL A 325 17.09 -4.56 -22.47
N GLU A 326 17.31 -3.67 -21.50
CA GLU A 326 18.35 -3.86 -20.48
C GLU A 326 18.11 -5.11 -19.64
N ARG A 327 16.88 -5.33 -19.15
CA ARG A 327 16.51 -6.53 -18.38
C ARG A 327 16.65 -7.81 -19.21
N CYS A 328 16.22 -7.79 -20.47
CA CYS A 328 16.36 -8.93 -21.37
C CYS A 328 17.84 -9.25 -21.64
N GLY A 329 18.67 -8.25 -21.88
CA GLY A 329 20.11 -8.43 -22.06
C GLY A 329 20.79 -9.02 -20.84
N LYS A 330 20.56 -8.44 -19.66
CA LYS A 330 21.20 -8.86 -18.39
C LYS A 330 20.72 -10.21 -17.89
N GLN A 331 19.42 -10.49 -17.91
CA GLN A 331 18.85 -11.64 -17.24
C GLN A 331 18.52 -12.80 -18.19
N LEU A 332 18.12 -12.49 -19.42
CA LEU A 332 17.72 -13.50 -20.40
C LEU A 332 18.79 -13.77 -21.46
N GLN A 333 19.83 -12.92 -21.54
CA GLN A 333 20.81 -12.96 -22.61
C GLN A 333 20.18 -12.82 -24.01
N ILE A 334 19.15 -12.02 -24.11
CA ILE A 334 18.45 -11.68 -25.35
C ILE A 334 18.70 -10.19 -25.61
N THR A 335 19.46 -9.88 -26.65
CA THR A 335 19.70 -8.50 -27.08
C THR A 335 18.57 -8.07 -27.99
N LEU A 336 17.75 -7.15 -27.56
CA LEU A 336 16.60 -6.64 -28.29
C LEU A 336 16.90 -5.22 -28.83
N ALA A 337 16.45 -4.93 -30.06
CA ALA A 337 16.37 -3.59 -30.59
C ALA A 337 14.92 -3.19 -30.85
N PHE A 338 14.60 -1.90 -30.83
CA PHE A 338 13.27 -1.41 -31.17
C PHE A 338 13.33 -0.12 -31.97
N GLU A 339 12.27 0.13 -32.72
CA GLU A 339 12.09 1.31 -33.56
C GLU A 339 10.98 2.21 -32.99
N GLU A 340 10.87 3.43 -33.52
CA GLU A 340 9.86 4.42 -33.11
C GLU A 340 8.41 3.90 -33.21
N GLU A 341 8.16 2.96 -34.11
CA GLU A 341 6.84 2.33 -34.23
C GLU A 341 6.45 1.57 -32.97
N ALA A 342 7.38 0.87 -32.32
CA ALA A 342 7.15 0.17 -31.06
C ALA A 342 6.84 1.14 -29.91
N VAL A 343 7.53 2.29 -29.88
CA VAL A 343 7.27 3.35 -28.89
C VAL A 343 5.86 3.90 -29.05
N ARG A 344 5.45 4.23 -30.28
CA ARG A 344 4.10 4.75 -30.55
C ARG A 344 3.02 3.75 -30.22
N ALA A 345 3.20 2.49 -30.60
CA ALA A 345 2.22 1.45 -30.27
C ALA A 345 2.09 1.19 -28.79
N LEU A 346 3.20 1.21 -28.04
CA LEU A 346 3.13 1.11 -26.59
C LEU A 346 2.43 2.33 -26.00
N ALA A 347 2.73 3.55 -26.47
CA ALA A 347 2.04 4.77 -26.04
C ALA A 347 0.54 4.74 -26.35
N ASP A 348 0.14 4.16 -27.49
CA ASP A 348 -1.28 3.98 -27.88
C ASP A 348 -2.03 2.98 -26.98
N SER A 349 -1.32 2.10 -26.27
CA SER A 349 -1.92 1.20 -25.29
C SER A 349 -2.34 1.89 -24.00
N PHE A 350 -2.03 3.18 -23.83
CA PHE A 350 -2.43 3.98 -22.67
C PHE A 350 -3.95 4.07 -22.56
N THR A 351 -4.47 3.86 -21.37
CA THR A 351 -5.87 4.08 -21.01
C THR A 351 -5.99 5.00 -19.81
N LEU A 352 -7.00 5.87 -19.79
CA LEU A 352 -7.25 6.76 -18.64
C LEU A 352 -7.54 6.00 -17.33
N GLU A 353 -8.07 4.78 -17.42
CA GLU A 353 -8.39 3.95 -16.26
C GLU A 353 -7.13 3.38 -15.60
N GLN A 354 -6.18 2.92 -16.40
CA GLN A 354 -4.95 2.27 -15.91
C GLN A 354 -3.77 3.26 -15.80
N GLY A 355 -3.85 4.41 -16.49
CA GLY A 355 -2.79 5.39 -16.51
C GLY A 355 -1.47 4.84 -17.09
N ALA A 356 -0.33 5.40 -16.68
CA ALA A 356 0.98 4.92 -17.10
C ALA A 356 1.27 3.46 -16.72
N TYR A 357 0.52 2.88 -15.79
CA TYR A 357 0.65 1.47 -15.44
C TYR A 357 0.31 0.54 -16.61
N ALA A 358 -0.54 0.97 -17.55
CA ALA A 358 -0.85 0.21 -18.77
C ALA A 358 0.41 -0.08 -19.60
N LEU A 359 1.27 0.94 -19.79
CA LEU A 359 2.52 0.81 -20.55
C LEU A 359 3.45 -0.19 -19.87
N LYS A 360 3.69 -0.01 -18.57
CA LYS A 360 4.52 -0.92 -17.78
C LYS A 360 3.99 -2.35 -17.80
N SER A 361 2.68 -2.52 -17.61
CA SER A 361 2.03 -3.83 -17.65
C SER A 361 2.22 -4.54 -18.98
N GLY A 362 2.14 -3.81 -20.13
CA GLY A 362 2.42 -4.34 -21.46
C GLY A 362 3.83 -4.87 -21.58
N VAL A 363 4.80 -4.08 -21.15
CA VAL A 363 6.22 -4.45 -21.13
C VAL A 363 6.49 -5.65 -20.24
N ASP A 364 5.95 -5.67 -19.01
CA ASP A 364 6.13 -6.78 -18.08
C ASP A 364 5.49 -8.09 -18.56
N ARG A 365 4.41 -8.02 -19.34
CA ARG A 365 3.81 -9.19 -19.97
C ARG A 365 4.73 -9.76 -21.06
N LEU A 366 5.29 -8.90 -21.89
CA LEU A 366 6.26 -9.34 -22.93
C LEU A 366 7.52 -9.94 -22.29
N TYR A 367 8.05 -9.31 -21.23
CA TYR A 367 9.19 -9.86 -20.50
C TYR A 367 8.91 -11.27 -19.93
N ARG A 368 7.71 -11.50 -19.38
CA ARG A 368 7.30 -12.82 -18.91
C ARG A 368 7.25 -13.84 -20.05
N ALA A 369 6.66 -13.48 -21.19
CA ALA A 369 6.59 -14.35 -22.36
C ALA A 369 7.98 -14.75 -22.86
N LEU A 370 8.93 -13.80 -22.93
CA LEU A 370 10.32 -14.07 -23.28
C LEU A 370 11.04 -14.95 -22.24
N SER A 371 10.74 -14.75 -20.96
CA SER A 371 11.30 -15.57 -19.88
C SER A 371 10.80 -17.02 -19.96
N GLU A 372 9.51 -17.23 -20.23
CA GLU A 372 8.92 -18.55 -20.42
C GLU A 372 9.52 -19.26 -21.63
N GLU A 373 9.71 -18.55 -22.74
CA GLU A 373 10.33 -19.08 -23.94
C GLU A 373 11.77 -19.52 -23.70
N LYS A 374 12.56 -18.71 -22.98
CA LYS A 374 13.91 -19.07 -22.57
C LYS A 374 13.95 -20.31 -21.70
N LEU A 375 13.07 -20.43 -20.74
CA LEU A 375 13.00 -21.58 -19.82
C LEU A 375 12.62 -22.87 -20.56
N GLN A 376 11.68 -22.80 -21.51
CA GLN A 376 11.21 -23.96 -22.26
C GLN A 376 12.21 -24.45 -23.30
N LYS A 377 12.93 -23.55 -23.98
CA LYS A 377 13.79 -23.86 -25.13
C LYS A 377 15.29 -23.77 -24.87
N SER A 378 15.70 -23.48 -23.63
CA SER A 378 17.13 -23.31 -23.26
C SER A 378 17.88 -22.41 -24.27
N LEU A 379 17.34 -21.22 -24.51
CA LEU A 379 17.87 -20.31 -25.51
C LEU A 379 19.34 -19.94 -25.22
N ALA A 380 20.21 -20.10 -26.23
CA ALA A 380 21.53 -19.48 -26.29
C ALA A 380 21.39 -17.94 -26.35
N PRO A 381 22.47 -17.16 -26.16
CA PRO A 381 22.43 -15.73 -26.42
C PRO A 381 21.93 -15.48 -27.86
N VAL A 382 20.90 -14.66 -28.00
CA VAL A 382 20.25 -14.37 -29.27
C VAL A 382 20.03 -12.86 -29.43
N GLU A 383 20.04 -12.43 -30.70
CA GLU A 383 19.65 -11.09 -31.09
C GLU A 383 18.22 -11.11 -31.66
N GLY A 384 17.47 -10.08 -31.35
CA GLY A 384 16.10 -9.94 -31.78
C GLY A 384 15.67 -8.49 -31.88
N LYS A 385 14.43 -8.30 -32.29
CA LYS A 385 13.81 -6.97 -32.38
C LYS A 385 12.41 -6.97 -31.81
N LEU A 386 12.02 -5.82 -31.28
CA LEU A 386 10.63 -5.52 -30.93
C LEU A 386 9.93 -4.96 -32.16
N PHE A 387 8.73 -5.43 -32.42
CA PHE A 387 7.88 -4.98 -33.50
C PHE A 387 6.42 -4.95 -33.09
N VAL A 388 5.60 -4.35 -33.91
CA VAL A 388 4.16 -4.23 -33.68
C VAL A 388 3.41 -5.13 -34.64
N GLU A 389 2.53 -5.95 -34.13
CA GLU A 389 1.63 -6.79 -34.91
C GLU A 389 0.22 -6.66 -34.37
N GLN A 390 -0.72 -6.22 -35.18
CA GLN A 390 -2.13 -5.99 -34.79
C GLN A 390 -2.29 -5.05 -33.55
N GLY A 391 -1.43 -4.03 -33.46
CA GLY A 391 -1.46 -3.08 -32.32
C GLY A 391 -0.85 -3.61 -31.02
N ALA A 392 -0.35 -4.84 -31.00
CA ALA A 392 0.32 -5.44 -29.85
C ALA A 392 1.85 -5.44 -30.03
N LEU A 393 2.57 -5.16 -28.94
CA LEU A 393 4.03 -5.24 -28.91
C LEU A 393 4.48 -6.70 -28.84
N ARG A 394 5.37 -7.10 -29.78
CA ARG A 394 5.93 -8.45 -29.87
C ARG A 394 7.44 -8.39 -30.00
N ALA A 395 8.11 -9.51 -29.70
CA ALA A 395 9.53 -9.71 -29.95
C ALA A 395 9.73 -10.80 -30.99
N GLU A 396 10.72 -10.59 -31.88
CA GLU A 396 11.15 -11.58 -32.87
C GLU A 396 12.63 -11.83 -32.69
N TYR A 397 13.04 -13.10 -32.67
CA TYR A 397 14.46 -13.48 -32.65
C TYR A 397 14.70 -14.69 -33.56
N THR A 398 15.93 -14.85 -34.00
CA THR A 398 16.31 -15.98 -34.85
C THR A 398 17.28 -16.89 -34.09
N GLN A 399 16.96 -18.17 -34.03
CA GLN A 399 17.82 -19.20 -33.45
C GLN A 399 17.90 -20.40 -34.37
N ALA A 400 19.12 -20.87 -34.69
CA ALA A 400 19.37 -21.99 -35.58
C ALA A 400 18.66 -21.86 -36.94
N GLY A 401 18.57 -20.66 -37.50
CA GLY A 401 17.90 -20.38 -38.78
C GLY A 401 16.37 -20.36 -38.72
N ILE A 402 15.76 -20.47 -37.53
CA ILE A 402 14.33 -20.39 -37.33
C ILE A 402 13.99 -19.06 -36.66
N THR A 403 13.14 -18.27 -37.31
CA THR A 403 12.62 -17.04 -36.71
C THR A 403 11.44 -17.36 -35.82
N VAL A 404 11.56 -16.96 -34.55
CA VAL A 404 10.53 -17.17 -33.54
C VAL A 404 9.95 -15.82 -33.14
N LYS A 405 8.62 -15.73 -33.19
CA LYS A 405 7.88 -14.55 -32.74
C LYS A 405 7.33 -14.85 -31.33
N VAL A 406 7.68 -13.99 -30.38
CA VAL A 406 7.22 -14.06 -29.01
C VAL A 406 6.39 -12.81 -28.71
N GLY A 407 5.25 -13.00 -28.16
CA GLY A 407 4.40 -11.90 -27.78
C GLY A 407 3.41 -12.35 -26.76
N GLU A 408 2.69 -11.41 -26.22
CA GLU A 408 1.52 -11.71 -25.44
C GLU A 408 0.62 -12.62 -26.30
N LYS A 409 0.28 -13.78 -25.77
CA LYS A 409 -0.88 -14.49 -26.31
C LYS A 409 -1.99 -13.48 -26.20
N ASP A 410 -2.54 -13.08 -27.35
CA ASP A 410 -3.63 -12.12 -27.42
C ASP A 410 -4.58 -12.43 -26.25
N PRO A 411 -4.90 -11.47 -25.35
CA PRO A 411 -5.80 -11.72 -24.23
C PRO A 411 -7.11 -12.36 -24.73
N SER A 412 -7.51 -12.04 -25.98
CA SER A 412 -8.63 -12.70 -26.65
C SER A 412 -8.32 -14.16 -26.95
N SER A 413 -7.14 -14.49 -27.46
CA SER A 413 -6.76 -15.87 -27.79
C SER A 413 -6.50 -16.72 -26.54
N ALA A 414 -5.90 -16.16 -25.52
CA ALA A 414 -5.73 -16.82 -24.22
C ALA A 414 -7.10 -17.05 -23.52
N ARG A 415 -7.99 -16.08 -23.66
CA ARG A 415 -9.36 -16.16 -23.18
C ARG A 415 -10.17 -17.18 -23.99
N GLU A 416 -10.08 -17.17 -25.31
CA GLU A 416 -10.71 -18.13 -26.19
C GLU A 416 -10.22 -19.56 -25.94
N ALA A 417 -8.90 -19.74 -25.73
CA ALA A 417 -8.34 -21.03 -25.35
C ALA A 417 -8.83 -21.51 -23.99
N ALA A 418 -8.92 -20.60 -22.99
CA ALA A 418 -9.47 -20.91 -21.68
C ALA A 418 -10.97 -21.26 -21.77
N VAL A 419 -11.73 -20.52 -22.56
CA VAL A 419 -13.15 -20.81 -22.81
C VAL A 419 -13.30 -22.16 -23.52
N ALA A 420 -12.48 -22.44 -24.54
CA ALA A 420 -12.50 -23.71 -25.25
C ALA A 420 -12.18 -24.90 -24.33
N ALA A 421 -11.17 -24.79 -23.50
CA ALA A 421 -10.80 -25.83 -22.54
C ALA A 421 -11.92 -26.13 -21.53
N VAL A 422 -12.60 -25.10 -21.01
CA VAL A 422 -13.73 -25.30 -20.08
C VAL A 422 -14.96 -25.86 -20.83
N LYS A 423 -15.20 -25.45 -22.07
CA LYS A 423 -16.25 -26.03 -22.91
C LYS A 423 -16.04 -27.54 -23.18
N GLU A 424 -14.78 -27.92 -23.45
CA GLU A 424 -14.41 -29.32 -23.62
C GLU A 424 -14.65 -30.13 -22.33
N GLU A 425 -14.22 -29.61 -21.18
CA GLU A 425 -14.49 -30.26 -19.88
C GLU A 425 -15.98 -30.37 -19.59
N LEU A 426 -16.79 -29.35 -19.90
CA LEU A 426 -18.25 -29.38 -19.77
C LEU A 426 -18.86 -30.42 -20.71
N ALA A 427 -18.30 -30.58 -21.91
CA ALA A 427 -18.77 -31.60 -22.89
C ALA A 427 -18.53 -33.03 -22.40
N GLN A 428 -17.44 -33.28 -21.63
CA GLN A 428 -17.12 -34.60 -21.07
C GLN A 428 -18.11 -35.08 -19.99
N ILE A 429 -18.90 -34.17 -19.39
CA ILE A 429 -19.94 -34.55 -18.45
C ILE A 429 -21.03 -35.31 -19.21
N VAL A 430 -21.35 -36.52 -18.77
CA VAL A 430 -22.42 -37.34 -19.41
C VAL A 430 -23.80 -36.78 -19.04
N GLY A 431 -24.62 -36.51 -20.05
CA GLY A 431 -25.98 -35.99 -19.87
C GLY A 431 -26.01 -34.49 -19.54
N LEU A 432 -27.03 -34.05 -18.83
CA LEU A 432 -27.26 -32.66 -18.35
C LEU A 432 -27.32 -31.61 -19.48
N GLN A 433 -27.80 -31.97 -20.67
CA GLN A 433 -27.80 -31.07 -21.84
C GLN A 433 -28.46 -29.71 -21.55
N PRO A 434 -29.63 -29.60 -20.90
CA PRO A 434 -30.22 -28.30 -20.60
C PRO A 434 -29.35 -27.42 -19.69
N VAL A 435 -28.58 -28.03 -18.77
CA VAL A 435 -27.66 -27.31 -17.89
C VAL A 435 -26.46 -26.80 -18.67
N LYS A 436 -25.92 -27.61 -19.59
CA LYS A 436 -24.82 -27.21 -20.49
C LYS A 436 -25.25 -26.05 -21.38
N ASP A 437 -26.41 -26.13 -22.00
CA ASP A 437 -26.93 -25.08 -22.88
C ASP A 437 -27.15 -23.77 -22.12
N TYR A 438 -27.64 -23.84 -20.88
CA TYR A 438 -27.78 -22.66 -20.02
C TYR A 438 -26.42 -22.04 -19.70
N ILE A 439 -25.43 -22.84 -19.30
CA ILE A 439 -24.08 -22.33 -18.98
C ILE A 439 -23.46 -21.65 -20.20
N LEU A 440 -23.60 -22.24 -21.38
CA LEU A 440 -23.05 -21.65 -22.63
C LEU A 440 -23.76 -20.35 -23.00
N SER A 441 -25.06 -20.23 -22.74
CA SER A 441 -25.82 -19.01 -22.99
C SER A 441 -25.37 -17.82 -22.14
N LEU A 442 -24.66 -18.01 -21.01
CA LEU A 442 -24.12 -16.96 -20.19
C LEU A 442 -23.07 -16.11 -20.93
N GLU A 443 -22.30 -16.73 -21.84
CA GLU A 443 -21.32 -16.03 -22.67
C GLU A 443 -21.98 -15.02 -23.59
N ASP A 444 -23.04 -15.40 -24.28
CA ASP A 444 -23.78 -14.55 -25.20
C ASP A 444 -24.44 -13.37 -24.47
N ASN A 445 -25.06 -13.66 -23.34
CA ASN A 445 -25.64 -12.62 -22.49
C ASN A 445 -24.58 -11.61 -22.02
N PHE A 446 -23.41 -12.08 -21.62
CA PHE A 446 -22.32 -11.20 -21.20
C PHE A 446 -21.80 -10.35 -22.35
N LYS A 447 -21.57 -10.94 -23.54
CA LYS A 447 -21.16 -10.21 -24.75
C LYS A 447 -22.16 -9.11 -25.13
N ILE A 448 -23.46 -9.39 -25.07
CA ILE A 448 -24.50 -8.41 -25.37
C ILE A 448 -24.45 -7.24 -24.35
N GLN A 449 -24.29 -7.52 -23.06
CA GLN A 449 -24.20 -6.49 -22.04
C GLN A 449 -22.92 -5.65 -22.18
N GLN A 450 -21.81 -6.26 -22.57
CA GLN A 450 -20.57 -5.55 -22.86
C GLN A 450 -20.73 -4.60 -24.05
N LEU A 451 -21.28 -5.08 -25.16
CA LEU A 451 -21.57 -4.25 -26.34
C LEU A 451 -22.51 -3.07 -26.04
N ARG A 452 -23.49 -3.27 -25.14
CA ARG A 452 -24.37 -2.21 -24.69
C ARG A 452 -23.59 -1.12 -23.92
N ARG A 453 -22.69 -1.52 -23.01
CA ARG A 453 -21.85 -0.58 -22.25
C ARG A 453 -20.93 0.21 -23.17
N GLU A 454 -20.29 -0.45 -24.13
CA GLU A 454 -19.40 0.19 -25.11
C GLU A 454 -20.12 1.21 -25.98
N ARG A 455 -21.41 1.01 -26.23
CA ARG A 455 -22.27 1.95 -27.00
C ARG A 455 -22.97 2.99 -26.11
N GLY A 456 -22.63 3.07 -24.83
CA GLY A 456 -23.26 4.03 -23.90
C GLY A 456 -24.73 3.75 -23.59
N LEU A 457 -25.21 2.55 -23.92
CA LEU A 457 -26.60 2.13 -23.64
C LEU A 457 -26.69 1.62 -22.19
N LYS A 458 -27.86 1.77 -21.58
CA LYS A 458 -28.14 1.22 -20.25
C LYS A 458 -27.94 -0.30 -20.29
N ALA A 459 -26.96 -0.77 -19.51
CA ALA A 459 -26.69 -2.19 -19.33
C ALA A 459 -27.01 -2.56 -17.89
N ASP A 460 -27.99 -3.41 -17.71
CA ASP A 460 -28.30 -3.95 -16.39
C ASP A 460 -27.27 -5.04 -16.04
N SER A 461 -26.79 -5.04 -14.80
CA SER A 461 -25.95 -6.15 -14.32
C SER A 461 -26.87 -7.35 -14.02
N PRO A 462 -26.80 -8.45 -14.81
CA PRO A 462 -27.62 -9.60 -14.52
C PRO A 462 -27.25 -10.21 -13.18
N SER A 463 -28.24 -10.63 -12.42
CA SER A 463 -28.01 -11.41 -11.21
C SER A 463 -27.35 -12.74 -11.60
N MET A 464 -26.22 -13.06 -10.98
CA MET A 464 -25.47 -14.31 -11.20
C MET A 464 -25.75 -15.34 -10.11
N HIS A 465 -26.76 -15.14 -9.26
CA HIS A 465 -27.18 -16.12 -8.27
C HIS A 465 -27.82 -17.32 -8.97
N MET A 466 -27.38 -18.53 -8.60
CA MET A 466 -27.83 -19.79 -9.20
C MET A 466 -28.24 -20.76 -8.11
N ILE A 467 -29.29 -21.53 -8.37
CA ILE A 467 -29.74 -22.62 -7.50
C ILE A 467 -29.49 -23.92 -8.22
N PHE A 468 -28.68 -24.81 -7.64
CA PHE A 468 -28.44 -26.16 -8.15
C PHE A 468 -29.35 -27.16 -7.44
N THR A 469 -30.28 -27.72 -8.16
CA THR A 469 -31.22 -28.75 -7.64
C THR A 469 -30.93 -30.09 -8.27
N GLY A 470 -31.12 -31.15 -7.52
CA GLY A 470 -30.94 -32.54 -8.01
C GLY A 470 -30.59 -33.51 -6.88
N ASN A 471 -30.67 -34.79 -7.19
CA ASN A 471 -30.39 -35.88 -6.24
C ASN A 471 -28.94 -35.87 -5.75
N PRO A 472 -28.62 -36.47 -4.60
CA PRO A 472 -27.24 -36.68 -4.15
C PRO A 472 -26.41 -37.40 -5.23
N GLY A 473 -25.14 -37.03 -5.40
CA GLY A 473 -24.22 -37.66 -6.37
C GLY A 473 -24.41 -37.28 -7.84
N THR A 474 -25.33 -36.36 -8.19
CA THR A 474 -25.55 -35.91 -9.59
C THR A 474 -24.51 -34.89 -10.09
N GLY A 475 -23.44 -34.62 -9.35
CA GLY A 475 -22.36 -33.73 -9.78
C GLY A 475 -22.62 -32.24 -9.60
N LYS A 476 -23.55 -31.82 -8.72
CA LYS A 476 -23.87 -30.39 -8.48
C LYS A 476 -22.62 -29.54 -8.19
N THR A 477 -21.79 -29.98 -7.26
CA THR A 477 -20.53 -29.26 -6.89
C THR A 477 -19.53 -29.27 -8.03
N THR A 478 -19.42 -30.37 -8.80
CA THR A 478 -18.55 -30.45 -9.98
C THR A 478 -18.95 -29.43 -11.03
N VAL A 479 -20.26 -29.34 -11.33
CA VAL A 479 -20.82 -28.37 -12.27
C VAL A 479 -20.59 -26.95 -11.76
N ALA A 480 -20.79 -26.64 -10.46
CA ALA A 480 -20.53 -25.35 -9.88
C ALA A 480 -19.05 -24.91 -10.02
N ARG A 481 -18.11 -25.85 -9.88
CA ARG A 481 -16.67 -25.61 -10.07
C ARG A 481 -16.33 -25.29 -11.53
N ILE A 482 -16.95 -25.98 -12.48
CA ILE A 482 -16.81 -25.71 -13.92
C ILE A 482 -17.42 -24.34 -14.26
N VAL A 483 -18.60 -24.02 -13.74
CA VAL A 483 -19.26 -22.71 -13.91
C VAL A 483 -18.36 -21.57 -13.38
N SER A 484 -17.75 -21.73 -12.21
CA SER A 484 -16.84 -20.72 -11.64
C SER A 484 -15.66 -20.43 -12.58
N ARG A 485 -15.03 -21.47 -13.14
CA ARG A 485 -13.94 -21.33 -14.12
C ARG A 485 -14.43 -20.75 -15.45
N TYR A 486 -15.62 -21.12 -15.88
CA TYR A 486 -16.21 -20.58 -17.10
C TYR A 486 -16.52 -19.10 -16.99
N LEU A 487 -17.13 -18.66 -15.87
CA LEU A 487 -17.41 -17.25 -15.61
C LEU A 487 -16.13 -16.41 -15.55
N LYS A 488 -15.02 -16.97 -15.01
CA LYS A 488 -13.70 -16.35 -15.11
C LYS A 488 -13.22 -16.28 -16.55
N ALA A 489 -13.30 -17.38 -17.30
CA ALA A 489 -12.83 -17.44 -18.68
C ALA A 489 -13.56 -16.45 -19.59
N ILE A 490 -14.87 -16.26 -19.43
CA ILE A 490 -15.65 -15.25 -20.16
C ILE A 490 -15.52 -13.84 -19.59
N GLY A 491 -14.78 -13.64 -18.48
CA GLY A 491 -14.46 -12.32 -17.89
C GLY A 491 -15.56 -11.72 -17.02
N VAL A 492 -16.51 -12.53 -16.55
CA VAL A 492 -17.54 -12.12 -15.57
C VAL A 492 -16.93 -11.99 -14.18
N LEU A 493 -16.05 -12.92 -13.82
CA LEU A 493 -15.36 -12.93 -12.53
C LEU A 493 -13.88 -12.57 -12.68
N ALA A 494 -13.37 -11.78 -11.75
CA ALA A 494 -11.96 -11.42 -11.68
C ALA A 494 -11.09 -12.62 -11.23
N GLY A 495 -11.60 -13.39 -10.25
CA GLY A 495 -11.02 -14.64 -9.76
C GLY A 495 -11.52 -15.83 -10.55
N GLY A 496 -11.67 -16.94 -9.98
CA GLY A 496 -12.25 -18.18 -10.55
C GLY A 496 -12.24 -19.24 -9.48
N GLN A 497 -11.93 -18.78 -8.23
CA GLN A 497 -11.99 -19.62 -7.05
C GLN A 497 -13.45 -19.96 -6.74
N LEU A 498 -13.68 -21.20 -6.34
CA LEU A 498 -14.91 -21.66 -5.72
C LEU A 498 -14.63 -21.84 -4.22
N VAL A 499 -15.31 -21.10 -3.39
CA VAL A 499 -15.30 -21.28 -1.93
C VAL A 499 -16.52 -22.09 -1.55
N GLU A 500 -16.30 -23.34 -1.18
CA GLU A 500 -17.33 -24.27 -0.75
C GLU A 500 -17.55 -24.14 0.75
N VAL A 501 -18.78 -23.91 1.16
CA VAL A 501 -19.16 -23.77 2.56
C VAL A 501 -20.44 -24.54 2.85
N THR A 502 -20.54 -25.01 4.09
CA THR A 502 -21.74 -25.65 4.63
C THR A 502 -22.34 -24.77 5.72
N ARG A 503 -23.47 -25.18 6.28
CA ARG A 503 -24.02 -24.51 7.46
C ARG A 503 -23.00 -24.38 8.60
N GLY A 504 -22.16 -25.40 8.81
CA GLY A 504 -21.16 -25.40 9.89
C GLY A 504 -20.10 -24.32 9.76
N ASP A 505 -19.82 -23.89 8.52
CA ASP A 505 -18.83 -22.84 8.22
C ASP A 505 -19.43 -21.43 8.32
N LEU A 506 -20.74 -21.30 8.24
CA LEU A 506 -21.46 -20.02 8.24
C LEU A 506 -22.07 -19.69 9.60
N VAL A 507 -22.52 -20.70 10.34
CA VAL A 507 -23.28 -20.54 11.59
C VAL A 507 -22.38 -20.74 12.80
N GLY A 508 -22.31 -19.74 13.68
CA GLY A 508 -21.54 -19.78 14.91
C GLY A 508 -22.19 -20.64 16.00
N GLN A 509 -21.36 -21.11 16.94
CA GLN A 509 -21.84 -21.88 18.11
C GLN A 509 -22.40 -21.00 19.22
N TYR A 510 -22.08 -19.69 19.23
CA TYR A 510 -22.47 -18.73 20.26
C TYR A 510 -23.10 -17.49 19.62
N VAL A 511 -23.91 -16.80 20.41
CA VAL A 511 -24.54 -15.52 20.01
C VAL A 511 -23.47 -14.51 19.59
N GLY A 512 -23.67 -13.85 18.44
CA GLY A 512 -22.75 -12.87 17.88
C GLY A 512 -21.59 -13.44 17.05
N HIS A 513 -21.46 -14.77 16.90
CA HIS A 513 -20.40 -15.39 16.10
C HIS A 513 -20.82 -15.68 14.65
N THR A 514 -22.11 -15.78 14.36
CA THR A 514 -22.63 -16.14 13.04
C THR A 514 -22.31 -15.07 11.99
N ALA A 515 -22.65 -13.83 12.24
CA ALA A 515 -22.41 -12.74 11.27
C ALA A 515 -20.91 -12.58 10.89
N PRO A 516 -19.93 -12.58 11.84
CA PRO A 516 -18.51 -12.56 11.51
C PRO A 516 -18.03 -13.76 10.67
N LEU A 517 -18.51 -14.98 10.97
CA LEU A 517 -18.15 -16.18 10.22
C LEU A 517 -18.69 -16.12 8.79
N THR A 518 -19.95 -15.76 8.63
CA THR A 518 -20.59 -15.59 7.33
C THR A 518 -19.89 -14.48 6.53
N GLN A 519 -19.56 -13.35 7.15
CA GLN A 519 -18.86 -12.25 6.50
C GLN A 519 -17.45 -12.66 6.03
N LYS A 520 -16.74 -13.46 6.83
CA LYS A 520 -15.43 -14.02 6.45
C LYS A 520 -15.55 -14.93 5.21
N ALA A 521 -16.57 -15.77 5.16
CA ALA A 521 -16.84 -16.63 3.99
C ALA A 521 -17.12 -15.79 2.74
N ILE A 522 -17.95 -14.76 2.82
CA ILE A 522 -18.22 -13.81 1.74
C ILE A 522 -16.91 -13.16 1.26
N GLN A 523 -16.10 -12.63 2.18
CA GLN A 523 -14.83 -11.98 1.84
C GLN A 523 -13.86 -12.93 1.14
N SER A 524 -13.79 -14.20 1.56
CA SER A 524 -12.93 -15.20 0.92
C SER A 524 -13.35 -15.55 -0.51
N ALA A 525 -14.63 -15.35 -0.84
CA ALA A 525 -15.21 -15.63 -2.15
C ALA A 525 -15.23 -14.41 -3.09
N LEU A 526 -14.81 -13.23 -2.63
CA LEU A 526 -14.84 -12.01 -3.45
C LEU A 526 -14.03 -12.19 -4.75
N GLY A 527 -14.67 -11.82 -5.87
CA GLY A 527 -14.13 -12.01 -7.22
C GLY A 527 -14.24 -13.44 -7.76
N GLY A 528 -14.78 -14.38 -6.97
CA GLY A 528 -15.04 -15.77 -7.32
C GLY A 528 -16.50 -16.17 -7.07
N VAL A 529 -16.71 -17.42 -6.65
CA VAL A 529 -18.04 -17.98 -6.35
C VAL A 529 -18.08 -18.51 -4.93
N LEU A 530 -19.07 -18.12 -4.16
CA LEU A 530 -19.43 -18.73 -2.88
C LEU A 530 -20.48 -19.84 -3.16
N PHE A 531 -20.10 -21.09 -2.98
CA PHE A 531 -20.97 -22.23 -3.13
C PHE A 531 -21.42 -22.72 -1.76
N ILE A 532 -22.71 -22.60 -1.48
CA ILE A 532 -23.29 -23.05 -0.21
C ILE A 532 -23.88 -24.43 -0.45
N ASP A 533 -23.19 -25.47 0.04
CA ASP A 533 -23.71 -26.82 -0.06
C ASP A 533 -24.83 -27.05 0.97
N GLU A 534 -25.84 -27.80 0.58
CA GLU A 534 -27.04 -28.03 1.40
C GLU A 534 -27.65 -26.73 1.94
N ALA A 535 -27.76 -25.69 1.10
CA ALA A 535 -28.23 -24.35 1.49
C ALA A 535 -29.56 -24.37 2.27
N TYR A 536 -30.43 -25.36 2.00
CA TYR A 536 -31.66 -25.57 2.76
C TYR A 536 -31.42 -25.79 4.27
N SER A 537 -30.26 -26.30 4.64
CA SER A 537 -29.90 -26.53 6.05
C SER A 537 -29.74 -25.25 6.86
N LEU A 538 -29.56 -24.09 6.18
CA LEU A 538 -29.50 -22.78 6.83
C LEU A 538 -30.84 -22.35 7.45
N TYR A 539 -31.95 -22.88 6.93
CA TYR A 539 -33.28 -22.60 7.48
C TYR A 539 -33.90 -23.87 8.08
N ARG A 540 -33.90 -23.96 9.42
CA ARG A 540 -34.51 -25.08 10.16
C ARG A 540 -35.81 -24.71 10.87
N GLY A 541 -36.39 -23.58 10.53
CA GLY A 541 -37.63 -23.08 11.10
C GLY A 541 -37.48 -21.65 11.68
N LYS A 542 -38.60 -21.09 12.15
CA LYS A 542 -38.64 -19.70 12.67
C LYS A 542 -37.83 -19.50 13.96
N ASP A 543 -37.57 -20.58 14.69
CA ASP A 543 -36.83 -20.57 15.94
C ASP A 543 -35.31 -20.69 15.77
N ASP A 544 -34.85 -20.93 14.52
CA ASP A 544 -33.41 -21.00 14.19
C ASP A 544 -32.81 -19.59 13.96
N SER A 545 -32.65 -18.85 15.04
CA SER A 545 -32.11 -17.47 14.97
C SER A 545 -30.72 -17.38 14.33
N PHE A 546 -29.85 -18.35 14.57
CA PHE A 546 -28.49 -18.38 13.99
C PHE A 546 -28.49 -18.61 12.47
N GLY A 547 -29.33 -19.51 11.98
CA GLY A 547 -29.47 -19.74 10.55
C GLY A 547 -30.07 -18.53 9.83
N LEU A 548 -31.07 -17.87 10.44
CA LEU A 548 -31.65 -16.62 9.94
C LEU A 548 -30.60 -15.49 9.91
N GLU A 549 -29.78 -15.34 10.95
CA GLU A 549 -28.68 -14.35 10.99
C GLU A 549 -27.67 -14.59 9.86
N ALA A 550 -27.33 -15.84 9.55
CA ALA A 550 -26.45 -16.17 8.44
C ALA A 550 -27.08 -15.78 7.10
N ILE A 551 -28.38 -16.10 6.88
CA ILE A 551 -29.11 -15.72 5.66
C ILE A 551 -29.18 -14.19 5.52
N ASP A 552 -29.52 -13.48 6.57
CA ASP A 552 -29.57 -12.00 6.58
C ASP A 552 -28.20 -11.38 6.25
N THR A 553 -27.12 -11.99 6.75
CA THR A 553 -25.75 -11.54 6.45
C THR A 553 -25.38 -11.82 4.99
N LEU A 554 -25.77 -12.96 4.44
CA LEU A 554 -25.57 -13.30 3.01
C LEU A 554 -26.34 -12.36 2.08
N VAL A 555 -27.55 -11.96 2.45
CA VAL A 555 -28.38 -11.04 1.64
C VAL A 555 -27.81 -9.61 1.64
N LYS A 556 -27.12 -9.21 2.70
CA LYS A 556 -26.51 -7.87 2.84
C LYS A 556 -25.09 -7.78 2.29
N GLY A 557 -24.39 -8.89 2.15
CA GLY A 557 -23.00 -8.98 1.66
C GLY A 557 -22.94 -9.14 0.17
#